data_47295021cf1d912e5bfae6f0acb002a5
#
_entry.id   47295021cf1d912e5bfae6f0acb002a5
#
_cell.length_a   1.000
_cell.length_b   1.000
_cell.length_c   1.000
_cell.angle_alpha   90.00
_cell.angle_beta   90.00
_cell.angle_gamma   90.00
#
_symmetry.space_group_name_H-M   'P 1'
#
loop_
_entity.id
_entity.type
_entity.pdbx_description
1 polymer ?
#
loop_
_entity_poly.entity_id
_entity_poly.type
_entity_poly.pdbx_seq_one_letter_code
_entity_poly.pdbx_strand_id
1 'polypeptide(L)'
;MTGPLISTETLTHGTELNAVYAIARIVAETFDTDAGLDAVLRLARTIFIFDTAALYLQNEETEELEPMYARALGRGRSQEADLAWGEPAAIEAFDMGQTILQQEDAGPSVQGRERRRDYLSLPLLVGGRCVGSLVFGRFGGPAYPPEHIRLAEFVAWHVGQLLENRRLARRIANLEAQRELARMQDEFISTISHELRTPLGFIKGYVTTLMREDTTWDEEKRAEFLHIIDDESDRLRELIDNLLDSSRLESGSLSMTLEPTRLTPILRGAAQRILSAHPDLQVSVEIPDDLPIQRIDSTRIAQVLDNFLNNAQKYAPDALVTIRASLKEDHVLIEVIDEGPGIDPEHTPHLFERFYRVPQQTNTRGTGLGLYISRKIIEAHSGDIGVDSEIGKGARFYFTLPLNFDGDWEDEEYDDVRF
;
A
#
# COMPACT_ATOMS: atom_id res chain seq x y z
N MET A 1 -55.38 48.04 6.66
CA MET A 1 -53.91 47.74 6.52
C MET A 1 -53.80 46.34 6.03
N THR A 2 -53.72 46.17 4.72
CA THR A 2 -53.54 44.91 4.04
C THR A 2 -52.05 44.73 3.81
N GLY A 3 -51.43 43.79 4.51
CA GLY A 3 -50.01 43.39 4.28
C GLY A 3 -49.85 42.76 2.91
N PRO A 4 -48.65 42.87 2.29
CA PRO A 4 -48.45 42.28 0.97
C PRO A 4 -48.52 40.78 1.05
N LEU A 5 -49.43 40.17 0.29
CA LEU A 5 -49.48 38.77 -0.03
C LEU A 5 -48.18 38.42 -0.82
N ILE A 6 -47.21 37.89 -0.12
CA ILE A 6 -46.03 37.27 -0.80
C ILE A 6 -46.62 36.11 -1.58
N SER A 7 -46.57 36.20 -2.92
CA SER A 7 -47.11 35.18 -3.81
C SER A 7 -46.37 33.86 -3.60
N THR A 8 -47.11 32.75 -3.63
CA THR A 8 -46.55 31.39 -3.53
C THR A 8 -45.44 31.15 -4.55
N GLU A 9 -45.46 31.78 -5.70
CA GLU A 9 -44.43 31.77 -6.73
C GLU A 9 -43.08 32.33 -6.26
N THR A 10 -43.08 33.42 -5.46
CA THR A 10 -41.83 34.01 -4.96
C THR A 10 -41.15 33.16 -3.90
N LEU A 11 -41.92 32.39 -3.11
CA LEU A 11 -41.40 31.44 -2.11
C LEU A 11 -40.83 30.18 -2.79
N THR A 12 -41.43 29.70 -3.89
CA THR A 12 -40.96 28.54 -4.64
C THR A 12 -39.62 28.84 -5.33
N HIS A 13 -39.48 29.98 -5.99
CA HIS A 13 -38.23 30.42 -6.63
C HIS A 13 -37.06 30.58 -5.66
N GLY A 14 -37.30 31.03 -4.42
CA GLY A 14 -36.28 31.12 -3.38
C GLY A 14 -35.78 29.76 -2.92
N THR A 15 -36.67 28.78 -2.84
CA THR A 15 -36.32 27.40 -2.43
C THR A 15 -35.53 26.68 -3.52
N GLU A 16 -35.93 26.84 -4.77
CA GLU A 16 -35.23 26.26 -5.94
C GLU A 16 -33.82 26.82 -6.05
N LEU A 17 -33.64 28.14 -5.95
CA LEU A 17 -32.34 28.78 -6.03
C LEU A 17 -31.40 28.32 -4.91
N ASN A 18 -31.90 28.17 -3.69
CA ASN A 18 -31.13 27.70 -2.56
C ASN A 18 -30.69 26.23 -2.74
N ALA A 19 -31.58 25.38 -3.28
CA ALA A 19 -31.24 23.96 -3.55
C ALA A 19 -30.20 23.84 -4.70
N VAL A 20 -30.35 24.62 -5.75
CA VAL A 20 -29.39 24.70 -6.88
C VAL A 20 -28.01 25.12 -6.37
N TYR A 21 -27.92 26.16 -5.52
CA TYR A 21 -26.67 26.61 -4.95
C TYR A 21 -26.05 25.53 -4.01
N ALA A 22 -26.88 24.88 -3.19
CA ALA A 22 -26.42 23.83 -2.29
C ALA A 22 -25.91 22.59 -3.05
N ILE A 23 -26.55 22.19 -4.16
CA ILE A 23 -26.08 21.11 -5.05
C ILE A 23 -24.71 21.45 -5.62
N ALA A 24 -24.55 22.64 -6.19
CA ALA A 24 -23.26 23.07 -6.73
C ALA A 24 -22.14 23.08 -5.69
N ARG A 25 -22.45 23.49 -4.46
CA ARG A 25 -21.49 23.48 -3.35
C ARG A 25 -21.10 22.06 -2.93
N ILE A 26 -22.05 21.14 -2.82
CA ILE A 26 -21.78 19.73 -2.51
C ILE A 26 -20.82 19.14 -3.54
N VAL A 27 -21.06 19.35 -4.83
CA VAL A 27 -20.20 18.85 -5.91
C VAL A 27 -18.78 19.42 -5.83
N ALA A 28 -18.63 20.67 -5.38
CA ALA A 28 -17.32 21.31 -5.24
C ALA A 28 -16.54 20.85 -3.98
N GLU A 29 -17.23 20.53 -2.89
CA GLU A 29 -16.63 20.28 -1.58
C GLU A 29 -16.55 18.80 -1.21
N THR A 30 -17.32 17.90 -1.87
CA THR A 30 -17.42 16.48 -1.48
C THR A 30 -16.47 15.60 -2.28
N PHE A 31 -15.58 14.90 -1.58
CA PHE A 31 -14.68 13.91 -2.19
C PHE A 31 -15.27 12.49 -2.22
N ASP A 32 -16.23 12.18 -1.35
CA ASP A 32 -16.95 10.92 -1.34
C ASP A 32 -18.15 10.97 -2.28
N THR A 33 -18.10 10.12 -3.33
CA THR A 33 -19.14 10.09 -4.38
C THR A 33 -20.48 9.61 -3.87
N ASP A 34 -20.52 8.58 -3.02
CA ASP A 34 -21.77 8.00 -2.56
C ASP A 34 -22.49 8.95 -1.60
N ALA A 35 -21.74 9.55 -0.68
CA ALA A 35 -22.25 10.60 0.20
C ALA A 35 -22.66 11.85 -0.61
N GLY A 36 -21.92 12.22 -1.63
CA GLY A 36 -22.22 13.33 -2.53
C GLY A 36 -23.49 13.08 -3.36
N LEU A 37 -23.62 11.90 -3.96
CA LEU A 37 -24.84 11.49 -4.69
C LEU A 37 -26.06 11.51 -3.80
N ASP A 38 -25.96 10.93 -2.62
CA ASP A 38 -27.04 10.92 -1.63
C ASP A 38 -27.49 12.32 -1.24
N ALA A 39 -26.56 13.23 -1.03
CA ALA A 39 -26.83 14.60 -0.66
C ALA A 39 -27.48 15.38 -1.84
N VAL A 40 -26.94 15.22 -3.05
CA VAL A 40 -27.49 15.81 -4.28
C VAL A 40 -28.91 15.32 -4.53
N LEU A 41 -29.16 14.01 -4.46
CA LEU A 41 -30.48 13.45 -4.71
C LEU A 41 -31.52 13.83 -3.64
N ARG A 42 -31.12 13.93 -2.37
CA ARG A 42 -32.00 14.49 -1.32
C ARG A 42 -32.40 15.92 -1.59
N LEU A 43 -31.46 16.77 -2.02
CA LEU A 43 -31.75 18.15 -2.40
C LEU A 43 -32.59 18.24 -3.67
N ALA A 44 -32.29 17.44 -4.70
CA ALA A 44 -33.05 17.37 -5.93
C ALA A 44 -34.55 17.09 -5.66
N ARG A 45 -34.85 16.26 -4.67
CA ARG A 45 -36.23 15.98 -4.27
C ARG A 45 -36.99 17.16 -3.68
N THR A 46 -36.30 18.18 -3.20
CA THR A 46 -36.94 19.43 -2.71
C THR A 46 -37.40 20.34 -3.84
N ILE A 47 -36.85 20.15 -5.06
CA ILE A 47 -37.11 21.00 -6.24
C ILE A 47 -37.98 20.33 -7.30
N PHE A 48 -37.98 18.98 -7.39
CA PHE A 48 -38.91 18.24 -8.22
C PHE A 48 -39.24 16.86 -7.64
N ILE A 49 -40.38 16.30 -8.03
CA ILE A 49 -40.90 15.08 -7.41
C ILE A 49 -40.50 13.85 -8.21
N PHE A 50 -39.81 12.91 -7.57
CA PHE A 50 -39.53 11.56 -8.04
C PHE A 50 -39.57 10.57 -6.88
N ASP A 51 -39.81 9.30 -7.15
CA ASP A 51 -39.90 8.24 -6.14
C ASP A 51 -38.62 7.43 -6.08
N THR A 52 -37.92 7.28 -7.21
CA THR A 52 -36.66 6.52 -7.32
C THR A 52 -35.62 7.28 -8.14
N ALA A 53 -34.37 7.03 -7.86
CA ALA A 53 -33.26 7.48 -8.67
C ALA A 53 -32.27 6.32 -8.86
N ALA A 54 -31.82 6.11 -10.11
CA ALA A 54 -30.81 5.12 -10.46
C ALA A 54 -29.73 5.76 -11.32
N LEU A 55 -28.49 5.40 -11.07
CA LEU A 55 -27.31 5.83 -11.83
C LEU A 55 -26.74 4.62 -12.55
N TYR A 56 -26.64 4.72 -13.86
CA TYR A 56 -26.01 3.76 -14.73
C TYR A 56 -24.73 4.35 -15.30
N LEU A 57 -23.63 3.62 -15.24
CA LEU A 57 -22.35 4.04 -15.82
C LEU A 57 -21.86 2.99 -16.81
N GLN A 58 -21.19 3.45 -17.86
CA GLN A 58 -20.54 2.57 -18.81
C GLN A 58 -19.34 1.89 -18.15
N ASN A 59 -19.31 0.57 -18.16
CA ASN A 59 -18.15 -0.22 -17.77
C ASN A 59 -17.07 -0.07 -18.87
N GLU A 60 -15.84 0.26 -18.48
CA GLU A 60 -14.74 0.50 -19.43
C GLU A 60 -14.26 -0.80 -20.12
N GLU A 61 -14.52 -1.99 -19.53
CA GLU A 61 -14.06 -3.27 -20.08
C GLU A 61 -15.13 -3.93 -20.97
N THR A 62 -16.41 -3.91 -20.57
CA THR A 62 -17.50 -4.56 -21.29
C THR A 62 -18.20 -3.62 -22.28
N GLU A 63 -17.97 -2.32 -22.17
CA GLU A 63 -18.68 -1.25 -22.88
C GLU A 63 -20.19 -1.20 -22.58
N GLU A 64 -20.70 -2.05 -21.70
CA GLU A 64 -22.11 -2.11 -21.32
C GLU A 64 -22.44 -1.11 -20.21
N LEU A 65 -23.71 -0.74 -20.13
CA LEU A 65 -24.23 0.17 -19.10
C LEU A 65 -24.59 -0.64 -17.85
N GLU A 66 -23.90 -0.41 -16.75
CA GLU A 66 -24.11 -1.12 -15.49
C GLU A 66 -24.71 -0.21 -14.42
N PRO A 67 -25.64 -0.70 -13.56
CA PRO A 67 -26.18 0.05 -12.47
C PRO A 67 -25.14 0.21 -11.36
N MET A 68 -24.73 1.46 -11.09
CA MET A 68 -23.76 1.79 -10.04
C MET A 68 -24.40 2.21 -8.72
N TYR A 69 -25.60 2.78 -8.79
CA TYR A 69 -26.30 3.32 -7.63
C TYR A 69 -27.80 3.32 -7.88
N ALA A 70 -28.58 2.90 -6.89
CA ALA A 70 -30.03 3.01 -6.93
C ALA A 70 -30.61 3.32 -5.56
N ARG A 71 -31.61 4.18 -5.51
CA ARG A 71 -32.27 4.56 -4.26
C ARG A 71 -33.74 4.84 -4.43
N ALA A 72 -34.55 4.28 -3.54
CA ALA A 72 -35.94 4.65 -3.35
C ALA A 72 -36.03 5.77 -2.33
N LEU A 73 -36.60 6.92 -2.73
CA LEU A 73 -36.74 8.12 -1.91
C LEU A 73 -38.20 8.43 -1.59
N GLY A 74 -39.14 7.69 -2.18
CA GLY A 74 -40.60 7.83 -2.01
C GLY A 74 -41.17 7.15 -0.80
N ARG A 75 -42.49 7.35 -0.58
CA ARG A 75 -43.27 6.70 0.51
C ARG A 75 -43.58 5.22 0.23
N GLY A 76 -43.14 4.65 -0.88
CA GLY A 76 -43.26 3.25 -1.24
C GLY A 76 -42.22 2.41 -0.49
N ARG A 77 -42.68 1.44 0.28
CA ARG A 77 -41.86 0.47 0.99
C ARG A 77 -41.33 -0.56 -0.04
N SER A 78 -40.16 -0.36 -0.60
CA SER A 78 -39.32 -1.45 -0.97
C SER A 78 -37.90 -1.09 -0.55
N GLN A 79 -37.34 -1.87 0.41
CA GLN A 79 -35.96 -1.73 0.82
C GLN A 79 -35.00 -2.34 -0.20
N GLU A 80 -35.53 -3.05 -1.19
CA GLU A 80 -34.81 -3.55 -2.34
C GLU A 80 -35.23 -2.67 -3.52
N ALA A 81 -34.48 -1.58 -3.74
CA ALA A 81 -34.53 -0.89 -5.00
C ALA A 81 -34.14 -1.92 -6.07
N ASP A 82 -35.10 -2.33 -6.90
CA ASP A 82 -34.81 -3.13 -8.07
C ASP A 82 -33.86 -2.29 -8.93
N LEU A 83 -32.59 -2.70 -9.01
CA LEU A 83 -31.53 -1.98 -9.72
C LEU A 83 -31.88 -1.80 -11.22
N ALA A 84 -32.81 -2.60 -11.73
CA ALA A 84 -33.30 -2.55 -13.11
C ALA A 84 -34.34 -1.45 -13.40
N TRP A 85 -34.66 -0.57 -12.44
CA TRP A 85 -35.66 0.48 -12.68
C TRP A 85 -35.23 1.47 -13.74
N GLY A 86 -35.94 1.42 -14.90
CA GLY A 86 -35.72 2.34 -15.99
C GLY A 86 -34.48 2.05 -16.83
N GLU A 87 -33.93 0.84 -16.76
CA GLU A 87 -32.79 0.44 -17.57
C GLU A 87 -33.02 0.66 -19.09
N PRO A 88 -34.14 0.31 -19.71
CA PRO A 88 -34.37 0.61 -21.13
C PRO A 88 -34.28 2.10 -21.46
N ALA A 89 -34.83 2.96 -20.60
CA ALA A 89 -34.74 4.41 -20.75
C ALA A 89 -33.30 4.93 -20.51
N ALA A 90 -32.57 4.27 -19.63
CA ALA A 90 -31.15 4.59 -19.35
C ALA A 90 -30.28 4.32 -20.60
N ILE A 91 -30.45 3.16 -21.22
CA ILE A 91 -29.72 2.76 -22.42
C ILE A 91 -30.05 3.72 -23.59
N GLU A 92 -31.35 4.01 -23.81
CA GLU A 92 -31.78 4.93 -24.88
C GLU A 92 -31.18 6.34 -24.68
N ALA A 93 -31.20 6.87 -23.44
CA ALA A 93 -30.64 8.17 -23.17
C ALA A 93 -29.11 8.20 -23.32
N PHE A 94 -28.43 7.11 -22.97
CA PHE A 94 -27.00 6.94 -23.15
C PHE A 94 -26.61 6.91 -24.62
N ASP A 95 -27.31 6.08 -25.44
CA ASP A 95 -27.01 5.91 -26.87
C ASP A 95 -27.31 7.18 -27.68
N MET A 96 -28.43 7.85 -27.40
CA MET A 96 -28.83 9.06 -28.11
C MET A 96 -28.11 10.33 -27.56
N GLY A 97 -27.56 10.29 -26.38
CA GLY A 97 -26.99 11.49 -25.73
C GLY A 97 -28.02 12.57 -25.45
N GLN A 98 -29.32 12.20 -25.30
CA GLN A 98 -30.45 13.11 -25.11
C GLN A 98 -31.32 12.69 -23.93
N THR A 99 -32.05 13.67 -23.37
CA THR A 99 -33.03 13.40 -22.32
C THR A 99 -34.22 12.59 -22.89
N ILE A 100 -34.49 11.44 -22.27
CA ILE A 100 -35.58 10.53 -22.63
C ILE A 100 -36.67 10.58 -21.56
N LEU A 101 -37.89 10.70 -21.99
CA LEU A 101 -39.08 10.56 -21.15
C LEU A 101 -39.88 9.33 -21.61
N GLN A 102 -39.86 8.28 -20.83
CA GLN A 102 -40.54 7.02 -21.12
C GLN A 102 -41.67 6.79 -20.13
N GLN A 103 -42.83 6.37 -20.67
CA GLN A 103 -43.99 5.99 -19.86
C GLN A 103 -44.22 4.50 -20.00
N GLU A 104 -44.35 3.81 -18.87
CA GLU A 104 -44.61 2.38 -18.80
C GLU A 104 -45.93 2.11 -18.05
N ASP A 105 -46.76 1.18 -18.54
CA ASP A 105 -47.91 0.61 -17.84
C ASP A 105 -47.52 -0.79 -17.35
N ALA A 106 -47.38 -0.96 -16.02
CA ALA A 106 -46.99 -2.23 -15.39
C ALA A 106 -48.01 -3.37 -15.56
N GLY A 107 -49.10 -3.12 -16.27
CA GLY A 107 -50.13 -4.09 -16.60
C GLY A 107 -51.22 -4.27 -15.52
N PRO A 108 -52.26 -5.05 -15.80
CA PRO A 108 -53.46 -5.16 -15.00
C PRO A 108 -53.25 -5.90 -13.65
N SER A 109 -52.14 -6.60 -13.46
CA SER A 109 -51.77 -7.31 -12.25
C SER A 109 -51.26 -6.37 -11.13
N VAL A 110 -50.80 -5.15 -11.51
CA VAL A 110 -50.29 -4.14 -10.57
C VAL A 110 -51.40 -3.16 -10.25
N GLN A 111 -51.75 -3.05 -8.97
CA GLN A 111 -52.79 -2.15 -8.50
C GLN A 111 -52.24 -0.87 -7.89
N GLY A 112 -52.99 0.24 -8.00
CA GLY A 112 -52.65 1.50 -7.36
C GLY A 112 -51.73 2.38 -8.17
N ARG A 113 -50.90 3.18 -7.47
CA ARG A 113 -50.02 4.20 -8.10
C ARG A 113 -48.90 3.60 -8.93
N GLU A 114 -48.49 2.36 -8.60
CA GLU A 114 -47.38 1.67 -9.28
C GLU A 114 -47.72 1.17 -10.66
N ARG A 115 -49.00 1.20 -11.07
CA ARG A 115 -49.44 0.78 -12.39
C ARG A 115 -48.87 1.66 -13.48
N ARG A 116 -48.80 2.96 -13.27
CA ARG A 116 -48.24 3.93 -14.22
C ARG A 116 -46.87 4.35 -13.70
N ARG A 117 -45.84 4.13 -14.51
CA ARG A 117 -44.45 4.48 -14.23
C ARG A 117 -43.96 5.48 -15.28
N ASP A 118 -43.50 6.62 -14.85
CA ASP A 118 -42.90 7.64 -15.73
C ASP A 118 -41.41 7.70 -15.40
N TYR A 119 -40.53 7.38 -16.33
CA TYR A 119 -39.09 7.44 -16.22
C TYR A 119 -38.56 8.66 -16.98
N LEU A 120 -37.75 9.47 -16.31
CA LEU A 120 -37.01 10.57 -16.90
C LEU A 120 -35.53 10.17 -16.83
N SER A 121 -34.95 9.85 -17.98
CA SER A 121 -33.55 9.45 -18.12
C SER A 121 -32.73 10.56 -18.76
N LEU A 122 -31.59 10.86 -18.17
CA LEU A 122 -30.74 11.99 -18.53
C LEU A 122 -29.32 11.49 -18.79
N PRO A 123 -28.71 11.81 -19.94
CA PRO A 123 -27.34 11.43 -20.23
C PRO A 123 -26.37 12.18 -19.32
N LEU A 124 -25.34 11.48 -18.82
CA LEU A 124 -24.25 12.05 -18.06
C LEU A 124 -23.12 12.42 -19.00
N LEU A 125 -23.02 13.69 -19.33
CA LEU A 125 -22.00 14.20 -20.24
C LEU A 125 -20.77 14.70 -19.46
N VAL A 126 -19.62 14.09 -19.75
CA VAL A 126 -18.33 14.45 -19.17
C VAL A 126 -17.34 14.73 -20.31
N GLY A 127 -16.83 15.95 -20.39
CA GLY A 127 -15.93 16.35 -21.47
C GLY A 127 -16.50 16.17 -22.88
N GLY A 128 -17.83 16.25 -23.03
CA GLY A 128 -18.53 16.04 -24.32
C GLY A 128 -18.80 14.57 -24.69
N ARG A 129 -18.41 13.62 -23.83
CA ARG A 129 -18.70 12.19 -24.01
C ARG A 129 -19.80 11.78 -23.01
N CYS A 130 -20.75 10.94 -23.47
CA CYS A 130 -21.70 10.31 -22.58
C CYS A 130 -21.00 9.15 -21.83
N VAL A 131 -21.00 9.20 -20.49
CA VAL A 131 -20.36 8.19 -19.63
C VAL A 131 -21.36 7.33 -18.89
N GLY A 132 -22.65 7.68 -18.98
CA GLY A 132 -23.71 6.97 -18.29
C GLY A 132 -25.04 7.70 -18.37
N SER A 133 -25.98 7.30 -17.54
CA SER A 133 -27.32 7.86 -17.48
C SER A 133 -27.83 7.94 -16.04
N LEU A 134 -28.49 9.07 -15.71
CA LEU A 134 -29.21 9.24 -14.44
C LEU A 134 -30.71 9.14 -14.70
N VAL A 135 -31.36 8.20 -14.04
CA VAL A 135 -32.78 7.92 -14.21
C VAL A 135 -33.56 8.34 -12.98
N PHE A 136 -34.62 9.10 -13.16
CA PHE A 136 -35.61 9.41 -12.14
C PHE A 136 -36.92 8.70 -12.46
N GLY A 137 -37.38 7.84 -11.56
CA GLY A 137 -38.65 7.15 -11.66
C GLY A 137 -39.73 7.81 -10.80
N ARG A 138 -40.96 7.91 -11.35
CA ARG A 138 -42.14 8.44 -10.68
C ARG A 138 -43.32 7.52 -10.87
N PHE A 139 -44.04 7.22 -9.81
CA PHE A 139 -45.16 6.29 -9.80
C PHE A 139 -46.51 7.00 -9.61
N GLY A 140 -47.39 6.88 -10.59
CA GLY A 140 -48.79 7.33 -10.52
C GLY A 140 -48.99 8.84 -10.36
N GLY A 141 -48.13 9.63 -10.97
CA GLY A 141 -48.23 11.09 -11.02
C GLY A 141 -48.60 11.64 -12.40
N PRO A 142 -48.79 12.95 -12.58
CA PRO A 142 -48.79 13.58 -13.88
C PRO A 142 -47.41 13.45 -14.52
N ALA A 143 -47.34 13.51 -15.85
CA ALA A 143 -46.05 13.50 -16.57
C ALA A 143 -45.12 14.65 -16.08
N TYR A 144 -43.84 14.47 -16.25
CA TYR A 144 -42.85 15.51 -15.86
C TYR A 144 -43.08 16.79 -16.68
N PRO A 145 -43.36 17.95 -16.03
CA PRO A 145 -43.50 19.21 -16.75
C PRO A 145 -42.13 19.70 -17.23
N PRO A 146 -42.05 20.55 -18.25
CA PRO A 146 -40.78 21.05 -18.80
C PRO A 146 -39.85 21.70 -17.76
N GLU A 147 -40.37 22.27 -16.70
CA GLU A 147 -39.61 22.87 -15.60
C GLU A 147 -38.88 21.82 -14.80
N HIS A 148 -39.54 20.70 -14.48
CA HIS A 148 -38.91 19.57 -13.75
C HIS A 148 -37.87 18.89 -14.62
N ILE A 149 -38.04 18.81 -15.92
CA ILE A 149 -37.04 18.26 -16.84
C ILE A 149 -35.76 19.12 -16.79
N ARG A 150 -35.89 20.45 -16.90
CA ARG A 150 -34.71 21.34 -16.78
C ARG A 150 -33.98 21.23 -15.45
N LEU A 151 -34.72 21.10 -14.33
CA LEU A 151 -34.13 20.90 -13.01
C LEU A 151 -33.41 19.53 -12.90
N ALA A 152 -33.97 18.50 -13.49
CA ALA A 152 -33.35 17.17 -13.55
C ALA A 152 -32.07 17.19 -14.43
N GLU A 153 -32.09 17.89 -15.56
CA GLU A 153 -30.93 18.10 -16.42
C GLU A 153 -29.80 18.84 -15.66
N PHE A 154 -30.15 19.86 -14.88
CA PHE A 154 -29.21 20.53 -13.99
C PHE A 154 -28.61 19.56 -12.97
N VAL A 155 -29.41 18.71 -12.33
CA VAL A 155 -28.91 17.69 -11.37
C VAL A 155 -27.99 16.69 -12.10
N ALA A 156 -28.39 16.17 -13.26
CA ALA A 156 -27.59 15.24 -14.05
C ALA A 156 -26.23 15.83 -14.44
N TRP A 157 -26.21 17.10 -14.87
CA TRP A 157 -24.96 17.80 -15.16
C TRP A 157 -24.02 17.85 -13.92
N HIS A 158 -24.55 18.17 -12.75
CA HIS A 158 -23.77 18.22 -11.50
C HIS A 158 -23.31 16.84 -11.04
N VAL A 159 -24.13 15.81 -11.23
CA VAL A 159 -23.73 14.41 -10.99
C VAL A 159 -22.59 14.03 -11.93
N GLY A 160 -22.65 14.39 -13.21
CA GLY A 160 -21.55 14.21 -14.15
C GLY A 160 -20.26 14.88 -13.70
N GLN A 161 -20.34 16.13 -13.18
CA GLN A 161 -19.19 16.84 -12.63
C GLN A 161 -18.62 16.17 -11.36
N LEU A 162 -19.48 15.65 -10.49
CA LEU A 162 -19.03 14.91 -9.30
C LEU A 162 -18.22 13.67 -9.69
N LEU A 163 -18.71 12.91 -10.67
CA LEU A 163 -18.04 11.71 -11.18
C LEU A 163 -16.68 12.05 -11.83
N GLU A 164 -16.64 13.12 -12.63
CA GLU A 164 -15.39 13.56 -13.28
C GLU A 164 -14.36 14.05 -12.28
N ASN A 165 -14.76 14.84 -11.28
CA ASN A 165 -13.85 15.28 -10.21
C ASN A 165 -13.22 14.07 -9.49
N ARG A 166 -14.01 13.03 -9.20
CA ARG A 166 -13.50 11.78 -8.61
C ARG A 166 -12.53 11.05 -9.54
N ARG A 167 -12.87 10.95 -10.84
CA ARG A 167 -12.01 10.30 -11.84
C ARG A 167 -10.65 11.02 -11.94
N LEU A 168 -10.69 12.35 -12.00
CA LEU A 168 -9.48 13.16 -12.05
C LEU A 168 -8.64 13.05 -10.78
N ALA A 169 -9.27 13.09 -9.59
CA ALA A 169 -8.59 12.92 -8.32
C ALA A 169 -7.88 11.55 -8.23
N ARG A 170 -8.56 10.46 -8.62
CA ARG A 170 -7.95 9.12 -8.69
C ARG A 170 -6.78 9.07 -9.67
N ARG A 171 -6.93 9.70 -10.84
CA ARG A 171 -5.88 9.72 -11.85
C ARG A 171 -4.65 10.50 -11.38
N ILE A 172 -4.86 11.62 -10.69
CA ILE A 172 -3.76 12.41 -10.08
C ILE A 172 -3.04 11.55 -9.03
N ALA A 173 -3.76 10.94 -8.09
CA ALA A 173 -3.16 10.09 -7.05
C ALA A 173 -2.34 8.93 -7.64
N ASN A 174 -2.85 8.26 -8.70
CA ASN A 174 -2.13 7.19 -9.39
C ASN A 174 -0.86 7.71 -10.09
N LEU A 175 -0.93 8.88 -10.73
CA LEU A 175 0.24 9.49 -11.38
C LEU A 175 1.30 9.94 -10.36
N GLU A 176 0.88 10.45 -9.22
CA GLU A 176 1.79 10.82 -8.12
C GLU A 176 2.48 9.57 -7.56
N ALA A 177 1.72 8.49 -7.31
CA ALA A 177 2.30 7.21 -6.86
C ALA A 177 3.30 6.63 -7.89
N GLN A 178 2.98 6.68 -9.19
CA GLN A 178 3.90 6.24 -10.24
C GLN A 178 5.17 7.10 -10.31
N ARG A 179 5.06 8.42 -10.15
CA ARG A 179 6.21 9.33 -10.14
C ARG A 179 7.12 9.06 -8.95
N GLU A 180 6.54 8.84 -7.78
CA GLU A 180 7.32 8.54 -6.58
C GLU A 180 8.05 7.21 -6.71
N LEU A 181 7.40 6.18 -7.26
CA LEU A 181 8.03 4.90 -7.56
C LEU A 181 9.20 5.06 -8.56
N ALA A 182 9.00 5.82 -9.64
CA ALA A 182 10.05 6.09 -10.63
C ALA A 182 11.23 6.84 -9.99
N ARG A 183 10.96 7.83 -9.12
CA ARG A 183 11.99 8.56 -8.37
C ARG A 183 12.81 7.62 -7.48
N MET A 184 12.15 6.74 -6.73
CA MET A 184 12.82 5.75 -5.88
C MET A 184 13.69 4.80 -6.71
N GLN A 185 13.23 4.38 -7.91
CA GLN A 185 14.02 3.55 -8.82
C GLN A 185 15.27 4.28 -9.33
N ASP A 186 15.17 5.55 -9.71
CA ASP A 186 16.31 6.34 -10.18
C ASP A 186 17.34 6.57 -9.06
N GLU A 187 16.90 6.91 -7.86
CA GLU A 187 17.74 7.05 -6.67
C GLU A 187 18.45 5.74 -6.35
N PHE A 188 17.75 4.61 -6.47
CA PHE A 188 18.31 3.28 -6.29
C PHE A 188 19.44 2.98 -7.29
N ILE A 189 19.18 3.15 -8.59
CA ILE A 189 20.19 2.92 -9.65
C ILE A 189 21.43 3.80 -9.40
N SER A 190 21.21 5.05 -9.02
CA SER A 190 22.30 5.98 -8.67
C SER A 190 23.10 5.49 -7.47
N THR A 191 22.42 5.09 -6.39
CA THR A 191 23.06 4.59 -5.16
C THR A 191 23.86 3.32 -5.43
N ILE A 192 23.30 2.33 -6.13
CA ILE A 192 24.00 1.11 -6.50
C ILE A 192 25.22 1.40 -7.35
N SER A 193 25.06 2.26 -8.36
CA SER A 193 26.18 2.64 -9.23
C SER A 193 27.33 3.24 -8.43
N HIS A 194 27.02 4.03 -7.41
CA HIS A 194 28.03 4.60 -6.52
C HIS A 194 28.66 3.55 -5.59
N GLU A 195 27.85 2.71 -4.96
CA GLU A 195 28.31 1.66 -4.03
C GLU A 195 29.14 0.57 -4.74
N LEU A 196 28.85 0.26 -6.02
CA LEU A 196 29.65 -0.65 -6.84
C LEU A 196 30.96 0.00 -7.35
N ARG A 197 30.93 1.29 -7.69
CA ARG A 197 32.10 2.01 -8.24
C ARG A 197 33.21 2.16 -7.22
N THR A 198 32.88 2.34 -5.96
CA THR A 198 33.84 2.58 -4.86
C THR A 198 34.76 1.36 -4.66
N PRO A 199 34.27 0.13 -4.33
CA PRO A 199 35.12 -1.04 -4.16
C PRO A 199 35.89 -1.37 -5.45
N LEU A 200 35.27 -1.27 -6.62
CA LEU A 200 35.91 -1.49 -7.88
C LEU A 200 37.07 -0.49 -8.11
N GLY A 201 36.91 0.77 -7.66
CA GLY A 201 37.97 1.78 -7.71
C GLY A 201 39.15 1.43 -6.82
N PHE A 202 38.93 0.93 -5.60
CA PHE A 202 39.98 0.47 -4.69
C PHE A 202 40.71 -0.76 -5.29
N ILE A 203 39.98 -1.79 -5.71
CA ILE A 203 40.54 -2.97 -6.34
C ILE A 203 41.45 -2.55 -7.53
N LYS A 204 40.90 -1.74 -8.44
CA LYS A 204 41.64 -1.27 -9.61
C LYS A 204 42.89 -0.44 -9.24
N GLY A 205 42.74 0.43 -8.21
CA GLY A 205 43.83 1.27 -7.73
C GLY A 205 44.98 0.45 -7.15
N TYR A 206 44.69 -0.49 -6.25
CA TYR A 206 45.72 -1.33 -5.63
C TYR A 206 46.34 -2.33 -6.62
N VAL A 207 45.55 -2.93 -7.51
CA VAL A 207 46.11 -3.75 -8.60
C VAL A 207 47.04 -2.95 -9.48
N THR A 208 46.67 -1.72 -9.88
CA THR A 208 47.53 -0.86 -10.70
C THR A 208 48.80 -0.46 -9.95
N THR A 209 48.67 -0.24 -8.62
CA THR A 209 49.83 0.09 -7.75
C THR A 209 50.81 -1.10 -7.64
N LEU A 210 50.29 -2.32 -7.47
CA LEU A 210 51.10 -3.54 -7.43
C LEU A 210 51.78 -3.86 -8.77
N MET A 211 51.19 -3.47 -9.90
CA MET A 211 51.74 -3.68 -11.26
C MET A 211 52.79 -2.65 -11.70
N ARG A 212 53.12 -1.66 -10.85
CA ARG A 212 54.13 -0.64 -11.17
C ARG A 212 55.52 -1.27 -11.21
N GLU A 213 56.23 -1.06 -12.30
CA GLU A 213 57.60 -1.54 -12.48
C GLU A 213 58.66 -0.60 -11.89
N ASP A 214 58.29 0.67 -11.65
CA ASP A 214 59.17 1.71 -11.11
C ASP A 214 59.23 1.70 -9.56
N THR A 215 58.55 0.78 -8.90
CA THR A 215 58.47 0.70 -7.42
C THR A 215 58.55 -0.75 -6.98
N THR A 216 59.40 -1.02 -6.01
CA THR A 216 59.47 -2.32 -5.29
C THR A 216 58.78 -2.20 -3.96
N TRP A 217 57.77 -3.07 -3.74
CA TRP A 217 57.06 -3.16 -2.50
C TRP A 217 57.65 -4.26 -1.62
N ASP A 218 57.83 -4.01 -0.35
CA ASP A 218 58.13 -5.06 0.61
C ASP A 218 56.98 -6.07 0.73
N GLU A 219 57.26 -7.25 1.31
CA GLU A 219 56.28 -8.33 1.42
C GLU A 219 55.07 -7.95 2.30
N GLU A 220 55.31 -7.14 3.34
CA GLU A 220 54.28 -6.67 4.25
C GLU A 220 53.30 -5.75 3.52
N LYS A 221 53.76 -4.77 2.77
CA LYS A 221 52.92 -3.87 1.97
C LYS A 221 52.20 -4.58 0.81
N ARG A 222 52.86 -5.57 0.21
CA ARG A 222 52.16 -6.40 -0.79
C ARG A 222 51.01 -7.18 -0.19
N ALA A 223 51.24 -7.78 0.99
CA ALA A 223 50.19 -8.50 1.69
C ALA A 223 49.06 -7.55 2.09
N GLU A 224 49.34 -6.36 2.63
CA GLU A 224 48.36 -5.33 2.93
C GLU A 224 47.49 -4.96 1.71
N PHE A 225 48.10 -4.68 0.57
CA PHE A 225 47.37 -4.33 -0.65
C PHE A 225 46.50 -5.49 -1.16
N LEU A 226 46.99 -6.74 -1.06
CA LEU A 226 46.21 -7.92 -1.44
C LEU A 226 45.03 -8.16 -0.50
N HIS A 227 45.19 -7.93 0.81
CA HIS A 227 44.07 -7.98 1.77
C HIS A 227 43.00 -6.94 1.43
N ILE A 228 43.36 -5.71 1.12
CA ILE A 228 42.38 -4.68 0.74
C ILE A 228 41.63 -5.08 -0.55
N ILE A 229 42.32 -5.69 -1.51
CA ILE A 229 41.68 -6.17 -2.74
C ILE A 229 40.71 -7.29 -2.45
N ASP A 230 41.05 -8.21 -1.55
CA ASP A 230 40.24 -9.35 -1.15
C ASP A 230 38.99 -8.87 -0.39
N ASP A 231 39.15 -8.00 0.60
CA ASP A 231 38.08 -7.39 1.38
C ASP A 231 37.06 -6.63 0.51
N GLU A 232 37.56 -5.81 -0.43
CA GLU A 232 36.67 -5.06 -1.34
C GLU A 232 36.00 -5.95 -2.40
N SER A 233 36.60 -7.10 -2.73
CA SER A 233 36.01 -8.11 -3.61
C SER A 233 34.88 -8.87 -2.91
N ASP A 234 35.07 -9.24 -1.65
CA ASP A 234 34.03 -9.88 -0.84
C ASP A 234 32.85 -8.94 -0.59
N ARG A 235 33.14 -7.68 -0.32
CA ARG A 235 32.13 -6.64 -0.22
C ARG A 235 31.32 -6.47 -1.51
N LEU A 236 31.98 -6.49 -2.68
CA LEU A 236 31.29 -6.39 -3.97
C LEU A 236 30.37 -7.60 -4.20
N ARG A 237 30.81 -8.80 -3.78
CA ARG A 237 30.00 -10.02 -3.82
C ARG A 237 28.75 -9.88 -2.95
N GLU A 238 28.89 -9.43 -1.71
CA GLU A 238 27.75 -9.21 -0.79
C GLU A 238 26.72 -8.22 -1.37
N LEU A 239 27.19 -7.13 -2.00
CA LEU A 239 26.32 -6.15 -2.66
C LEU A 239 25.54 -6.78 -3.81
N ILE A 240 26.18 -7.60 -4.65
CA ILE A 240 25.53 -8.30 -5.76
C ILE A 240 24.52 -9.33 -5.25
N ASP A 241 24.87 -10.11 -4.23
CA ASP A 241 23.99 -11.11 -3.65
C ASP A 241 22.74 -10.47 -3.05
N ASN A 242 22.88 -9.36 -2.33
CA ASN A 242 21.77 -8.57 -1.80
C ASN A 242 20.85 -8.03 -2.92
N LEU A 243 21.41 -7.62 -4.07
CA LEU A 243 20.63 -7.19 -5.23
C LEU A 243 19.84 -8.34 -5.86
N LEU A 244 20.48 -9.49 -6.02
CA LEU A 244 19.85 -10.70 -6.57
C LEU A 244 18.75 -11.20 -5.63
N ASP A 245 19.00 -11.24 -4.32
CA ASP A 245 17.98 -11.60 -3.32
C ASP A 245 16.78 -10.64 -3.37
N SER A 246 17.02 -9.32 -3.44
CA SER A 246 15.95 -8.34 -3.59
C SER A 246 15.10 -8.56 -4.85
N SER A 247 15.74 -8.88 -5.98
CA SER A 247 15.04 -9.16 -7.25
C SER A 247 14.23 -10.46 -7.19
N ARG A 248 14.78 -11.52 -6.56
CA ARG A 248 14.08 -12.81 -6.37
C ARG A 248 12.88 -12.68 -5.44
N LEU A 249 12.99 -11.84 -4.41
CA LEU A 249 11.89 -11.53 -3.50
C LEU A 249 10.72 -10.84 -4.20
N GLU A 250 11.01 -9.89 -5.10
CA GLU A 250 9.98 -9.19 -5.88
C GLU A 250 9.23 -10.12 -6.84
N SER A 251 9.95 -11.04 -7.47
CA SER A 251 9.34 -12.02 -8.39
C SER A 251 8.62 -13.17 -7.69
N GLY A 252 8.62 -13.19 -6.34
CA GLY A 252 8.08 -14.32 -5.55
C GLY A 252 8.85 -15.62 -5.75
N SER A 253 10.06 -15.57 -6.33
CA SER A 253 10.87 -16.73 -6.69
C SER A 253 11.93 -17.09 -5.63
N LEU A 254 11.94 -16.43 -4.47
CA LEU A 254 12.82 -16.82 -3.39
C LEU A 254 12.36 -18.18 -2.81
N SER A 255 13.08 -19.24 -3.14
CA SER A 255 12.87 -20.55 -2.54
C SER A 255 13.47 -20.59 -1.14
N MET A 256 12.67 -20.96 -0.14
CA MET A 256 13.11 -21.21 1.22
C MET A 256 13.29 -22.71 1.44
N THR A 257 14.39 -23.10 2.04
CA THR A 257 14.63 -24.49 2.45
C THR A 257 14.39 -24.61 3.95
N LEU A 258 13.11 -24.86 4.31
CA LEU A 258 12.70 -24.95 5.71
C LEU A 258 13.01 -26.36 6.26
N GLU A 259 13.99 -26.47 7.16
CA GLU A 259 14.42 -27.73 7.79
C GLU A 259 14.34 -27.63 9.32
N PRO A 260 14.09 -28.77 10.02
CA PRO A 260 14.13 -28.80 11.49
C PRO A 260 15.52 -28.39 12.00
N THR A 261 15.62 -27.25 12.64
CA THR A 261 16.90 -26.64 12.98
C THR A 261 16.89 -26.09 14.40
N ARG A 262 18.01 -26.22 15.12
CA ARG A 262 18.23 -25.59 16.42
C ARG A 262 18.72 -24.15 16.24
N LEU A 263 18.07 -23.19 16.89
CA LEU A 263 18.45 -21.78 16.84
C LEU A 263 19.75 -21.46 17.56
N THR A 264 20.04 -22.13 18.69
CA THR A 264 21.21 -21.85 19.53
C THR A 264 22.54 -21.85 18.77
N PRO A 265 22.85 -22.84 17.91
CA PRO A 265 24.08 -22.81 17.10
C PRO A 265 24.14 -21.65 16.11
N ILE A 266 23.01 -21.26 15.51
CA ILE A 266 22.94 -20.14 14.55
C ILE A 266 23.24 -18.83 15.25
N LEU A 267 22.60 -18.57 16.41
CA LEU A 267 22.77 -17.36 17.21
C LEU A 267 24.22 -17.24 17.73
N ARG A 268 24.78 -18.33 18.29
CA ARG A 268 26.17 -18.35 18.75
C ARG A 268 27.16 -18.20 17.59
N GLY A 269 26.86 -18.82 16.44
CA GLY A 269 27.66 -18.72 15.22
C GLY A 269 27.71 -17.26 14.69
N ALA A 270 26.59 -16.55 14.72
CA ALA A 270 26.56 -15.13 14.34
C ALA A 270 27.43 -14.28 15.28
N ALA A 271 27.36 -14.50 16.60
CA ALA A 271 28.24 -13.84 17.55
C ALA A 271 29.73 -14.11 17.30
N GLN A 272 30.08 -15.35 16.96
CA GLN A 272 31.47 -15.70 16.64
C GLN A 272 31.95 -15.05 15.34
N ARG A 273 31.13 -15.00 14.30
CA ARG A 273 31.49 -14.35 13.03
C ARG A 273 31.78 -12.88 13.22
N ILE A 274 30.89 -12.13 13.90
CA ILE A 274 31.10 -10.70 14.09
C ILE A 274 32.31 -10.41 14.97
N LEU A 275 32.57 -11.19 16.03
CA LEU A 275 33.76 -11.06 16.89
C LEU A 275 35.07 -11.39 16.14
N SER A 276 35.04 -12.35 15.20
CA SER A 276 36.19 -12.67 14.36
C SER A 276 36.53 -11.56 13.38
N ALA A 277 35.51 -10.90 12.82
CA ALA A 277 35.67 -9.78 11.92
C ALA A 277 36.01 -8.47 12.66
N HIS A 278 35.48 -8.28 13.86
CA HIS A 278 35.63 -7.06 14.67
C HIS A 278 35.99 -7.43 16.13
N PRO A 279 37.29 -7.74 16.40
CA PRO A 279 37.72 -8.21 17.75
C PRO A 279 37.52 -7.20 18.88
N ASP A 280 37.41 -5.92 18.54
CA ASP A 280 37.22 -4.83 19.52
C ASP A 280 35.75 -4.65 19.93
N LEU A 281 34.79 -5.28 19.19
CA LEU A 281 33.37 -5.17 19.53
C LEU A 281 33.02 -5.97 20.77
N GLN A 282 32.29 -5.36 21.70
CA GLN A 282 31.79 -6.05 22.88
C GLN A 282 30.46 -6.74 22.58
N VAL A 283 30.44 -8.07 22.64
CA VAL A 283 29.21 -8.85 22.35
C VAL A 283 28.86 -9.71 23.57
N SER A 284 27.62 -9.55 24.05
CA SER A 284 26.99 -10.41 25.07
C SER A 284 25.99 -11.36 24.42
N VAL A 285 25.90 -12.60 24.92
CA VAL A 285 25.00 -13.63 24.37
C VAL A 285 24.13 -14.20 25.49
N GLU A 286 22.83 -13.92 25.42
CA GLU A 286 21.84 -14.32 26.43
C GLU A 286 20.82 -15.28 25.74
N ILE A 287 21.16 -16.55 25.64
CA ILE A 287 20.37 -17.57 24.93
C ILE A 287 20.06 -18.71 25.90
N PRO A 288 18.77 -19.08 26.11
CA PRO A 288 18.38 -20.27 26.84
C PRO A 288 18.90 -21.55 26.14
N ASP A 289 19.24 -22.57 26.94
CA ASP A 289 19.72 -23.83 26.39
C ASP A 289 18.59 -24.71 25.82
N ASP A 290 17.34 -24.44 26.19
CA ASP A 290 16.14 -25.22 25.93
C ASP A 290 15.23 -24.64 24.83
N LEU A 291 15.79 -23.86 23.90
CA LEU A 291 15.01 -23.35 22.76
C LEU A 291 14.51 -24.53 21.89
N PRO A 292 13.24 -24.53 21.50
CA PRO A 292 12.66 -25.59 20.68
C PRO A 292 13.28 -25.61 19.28
N ILE A 293 13.22 -26.80 18.65
CA ILE A 293 13.57 -26.97 17.24
C ILE A 293 12.54 -26.22 16.39
N GLN A 294 13.01 -25.45 15.41
CA GLN A 294 12.18 -24.65 14.51
C GLN A 294 12.36 -25.13 13.06
N ARG A 295 11.28 -25.10 12.27
CA ARG A 295 11.38 -25.29 10.81
C ARG A 295 11.79 -23.99 10.15
N ILE A 296 13.06 -23.82 9.89
CA ILE A 296 13.64 -22.59 9.36
C ILE A 296 14.69 -22.87 8.29
N ASP A 297 14.92 -21.89 7.44
CA ASP A 297 16.11 -21.83 6.60
C ASP A 297 17.26 -21.21 7.43
N SER A 298 18.16 -22.08 7.89
CA SER A 298 19.27 -21.67 8.76
C SER A 298 20.19 -20.63 8.14
N THR A 299 20.41 -20.70 6.83
CA THR A 299 21.25 -19.75 6.08
C THR A 299 20.58 -18.37 6.04
N ARG A 300 19.28 -18.34 5.79
CA ARG A 300 18.53 -17.08 5.74
C ARG A 300 18.38 -16.42 7.11
N ILE A 301 18.14 -17.21 8.17
CA ILE A 301 18.11 -16.67 9.54
C ILE A 301 19.49 -16.17 9.95
N ALA A 302 20.57 -16.84 9.59
CA ALA A 302 21.93 -16.35 9.81
C ALA A 302 22.17 -15.01 9.08
N GLN A 303 21.69 -14.85 7.84
CA GLN A 303 21.75 -13.60 7.08
C GLN A 303 21.04 -12.43 7.79
N VAL A 304 19.86 -12.67 8.40
CA VAL A 304 19.15 -11.65 9.20
C VAL A 304 19.98 -11.21 10.40
N LEU A 305 20.56 -12.17 11.12
CA LEU A 305 21.40 -11.89 12.30
C LEU A 305 22.66 -11.11 11.91
N ASP A 306 23.34 -11.55 10.85
CA ASP A 306 24.56 -10.89 10.37
C ASP A 306 24.24 -9.44 9.94
N ASN A 307 23.09 -9.21 9.31
CA ASN A 307 22.66 -7.84 8.97
C ASN A 307 22.42 -6.97 10.22
N PHE A 308 21.76 -7.49 11.26
CA PHE A 308 21.54 -6.75 12.50
C PHE A 308 22.84 -6.44 13.22
N LEU A 309 23.74 -7.42 13.30
CA LEU A 309 25.04 -7.27 13.96
C LEU A 309 25.96 -6.30 13.22
N ASN A 310 25.98 -6.37 11.88
CA ASN A 310 26.72 -5.42 11.04
C ASN A 310 26.17 -4.00 11.18
N ASN A 311 24.85 -3.83 11.31
CA ASN A 311 24.25 -2.54 11.60
C ASN A 311 24.68 -2.02 12.99
N ALA A 312 24.64 -2.85 14.02
CA ALA A 312 25.10 -2.46 15.36
C ALA A 312 26.59 -2.04 15.33
N GLN A 313 27.47 -2.84 14.72
CA GLN A 313 28.90 -2.51 14.58
C GLN A 313 29.12 -1.18 13.82
N LYS A 314 28.35 -0.95 12.78
CA LYS A 314 28.49 0.23 11.91
C LYS A 314 28.02 1.52 12.59
N TYR A 315 26.93 1.46 13.36
CA TYR A 315 26.29 2.64 13.93
C TYR A 315 26.59 2.83 15.42
N ALA A 316 27.07 1.79 16.09
CA ALA A 316 27.41 1.78 17.50
C ALA A 316 28.73 0.99 17.76
N PRO A 317 29.87 1.34 17.11
CA PRO A 317 31.10 0.52 17.11
C PRO A 317 31.71 0.33 18.51
N ASP A 318 31.51 1.28 19.39
CA ASP A 318 32.07 1.27 20.79
C ASP A 318 31.04 0.80 21.82
N ALA A 319 29.84 0.42 21.41
CA ALA A 319 28.76 0.04 22.31
C ALA A 319 28.74 -1.48 22.58
N LEU A 320 28.16 -1.86 23.71
CA LEU A 320 27.83 -3.26 23.97
C LEU A 320 26.68 -3.69 23.04
N VAL A 321 26.88 -4.82 22.37
CA VAL A 321 25.83 -5.46 21.55
C VAL A 321 25.38 -6.73 22.25
N THR A 322 24.10 -6.87 22.53
CA THR A 322 23.53 -8.05 23.17
C THR A 322 22.66 -8.84 22.21
N ILE A 323 22.98 -10.11 21.98
CA ILE A 323 22.11 -11.07 21.30
C ILE A 323 21.30 -11.80 22.36
N ARG A 324 19.99 -11.64 22.33
CA ARG A 324 19.08 -12.28 23.28
C ARG A 324 18.07 -13.13 22.53
N ALA A 325 17.75 -14.30 23.09
CA ALA A 325 16.63 -15.11 22.65
C ALA A 325 15.73 -15.43 23.84
N SER A 326 14.42 -15.44 23.62
CA SER A 326 13.46 -15.80 24.66
C SER A 326 12.29 -16.57 24.05
N LEU A 327 11.88 -17.64 24.75
CA LEU A 327 10.69 -18.40 24.39
C LEU A 327 9.45 -17.68 24.93
N LYS A 328 8.47 -17.44 24.08
CA LYS A 328 7.14 -16.94 24.39
C LYS A 328 6.10 -18.04 24.22
N GLU A 329 4.82 -17.75 24.50
CA GLU A 329 3.75 -18.75 24.44
C GLU A 329 3.56 -19.34 23.04
N ASP A 330 3.70 -18.54 21.98
CA ASP A 330 3.40 -18.88 20.60
C ASP A 330 4.57 -18.66 19.61
N HIS A 331 5.71 -18.10 20.08
CA HIS A 331 6.87 -17.82 19.25
C HIS A 331 8.17 -17.77 20.03
N VAL A 332 9.29 -17.86 19.31
CA VAL A 332 10.62 -17.49 19.82
C VAL A 332 10.91 -16.06 19.42
N LEU A 333 11.22 -15.20 20.37
CA LEU A 333 11.65 -13.83 20.15
C LEU A 333 13.18 -13.78 20.15
N ILE A 334 13.76 -13.24 19.09
CA ILE A 334 15.21 -13.02 18.91
C ILE A 334 15.45 -11.52 18.82
N GLU A 335 16.44 -11.02 19.58
CA GLU A 335 16.73 -9.61 19.74
C GLU A 335 18.23 -9.34 19.58
N VAL A 336 18.58 -8.28 18.86
CA VAL A 336 19.92 -7.69 18.82
C VAL A 336 19.79 -6.26 19.33
N ILE A 337 20.43 -6.01 20.46
CA ILE A 337 20.30 -4.76 21.22
C ILE A 337 21.67 -4.08 21.24
N ASP A 338 21.74 -2.84 20.78
CA ASP A 338 22.94 -2.01 20.93
C ASP A 338 22.68 -0.84 21.89
N GLU A 339 23.72 -0.40 22.59
CA GLU A 339 23.70 0.78 23.48
C GLU A 339 24.23 2.03 22.75
N GLY A 340 23.94 2.14 21.46
CA GLY A 340 24.42 3.21 20.59
C GLY A 340 23.62 4.52 20.67
N PRO A 341 23.74 5.38 19.64
CA PRO A 341 23.11 6.70 19.62
C PRO A 341 21.57 6.64 19.47
N GLY A 342 21.01 5.47 19.11
CA GLY A 342 19.60 5.32 18.83
C GLY A 342 19.17 5.94 17.50
N ILE A 343 17.88 5.80 17.19
CA ILE A 343 17.25 6.19 15.91
C ILE A 343 16.09 7.14 16.23
N ASP A 344 15.95 8.19 15.44
CA ASP A 344 14.84 9.12 15.56
C ASP A 344 13.51 8.41 15.27
N PRO A 345 12.47 8.58 16.11
CA PRO A 345 11.15 7.97 15.90
C PRO A 345 10.52 8.24 14.53
N GLU A 346 10.84 9.37 13.90
CA GLU A 346 10.37 9.69 12.54
C GLU A 346 10.86 8.66 11.50
N HIS A 347 12.04 8.09 11.69
CA HIS A 347 12.64 7.14 10.76
C HIS A 347 12.25 5.68 11.01
N THR A 348 11.86 5.34 12.24
CA THR A 348 11.59 3.96 12.65
C THR A 348 10.57 3.21 11.78
N PRO A 349 9.44 3.81 11.35
CA PRO A 349 8.46 3.14 10.50
C PRO A 349 9.00 2.76 9.11
N HIS A 350 10.02 3.49 8.64
CA HIS A 350 10.55 3.38 7.27
C HIS A 350 11.80 2.50 7.16
N LEU A 351 12.44 2.10 8.27
CA LEU A 351 13.72 1.39 8.27
C LEU A 351 13.73 0.07 7.50
N PHE A 352 12.57 -0.59 7.42
CA PHE A 352 12.39 -1.84 6.69
C PHE A 352 11.86 -1.63 5.26
N GLU A 353 11.70 -0.37 4.82
CA GLU A 353 11.36 -0.06 3.44
C GLU A 353 12.57 -0.24 2.53
N ARG A 354 12.29 -0.58 1.30
CA ARG A 354 13.32 -0.80 0.29
C ARG A 354 14.08 0.50 0.01
N PHE A 355 15.42 0.45 0.06
CA PHE A 355 16.32 1.57 -0.20
C PHE A 355 16.29 2.70 0.83
N TYR A 356 15.53 2.55 1.88
CA TYR A 356 15.44 3.58 2.90
C TYR A 356 16.74 3.71 3.69
N ARG A 357 17.17 4.94 3.91
CA ARG A 357 18.35 5.32 4.70
C ARG A 357 18.03 6.60 5.48
N VAL A 358 18.51 6.66 6.72
CA VAL A 358 18.37 7.88 7.54
C VAL A 358 19.20 9.02 6.93
N PRO A 359 18.60 10.15 6.54
CA PRO A 359 19.26 11.20 5.74
C PRO A 359 20.50 11.82 6.39
N GLN A 360 20.57 11.88 7.71
CA GLN A 360 21.67 12.52 8.45
C GLN A 360 22.92 11.66 8.57
N GLN A 361 22.87 10.39 8.17
CA GLN A 361 23.98 9.43 8.26
C GLN A 361 24.63 9.14 6.91
N THR A 362 24.67 10.14 6.02
CA THR A 362 25.18 10.03 4.64
C THR A 362 26.65 9.59 4.52
N ASN A 363 27.43 9.69 5.59
CA ASN A 363 28.83 9.22 5.60
C ASN A 363 28.98 7.70 5.84
N THR A 364 27.93 7.01 6.26
CA THR A 364 27.95 5.56 6.44
C THR A 364 27.47 4.85 5.19
N ARG A 365 28.35 4.03 4.56
CA ARG A 365 28.08 3.30 3.32
C ARG A 365 26.98 2.24 3.48
N GLY A 366 26.12 2.02 2.47
CA GLY A 366 25.12 0.96 2.48
C GLY A 366 23.98 1.18 1.48
N THR A 367 23.38 0.10 0.98
CA THR A 367 22.35 0.11 -0.07
C THR A 367 20.91 0.37 0.45
N GLY A 368 20.68 0.23 1.76
CA GLY A 368 19.32 0.23 2.32
C GLY A 368 18.49 -1.02 1.96
N LEU A 369 19.16 -2.11 1.54
CA LEU A 369 18.50 -3.38 1.20
C LEU A 369 18.51 -4.38 2.34
N GLY A 370 19.49 -4.34 3.25
CA GLY A 370 19.67 -5.37 4.26
C GLY A 370 18.43 -5.55 5.15
N LEU A 371 17.91 -4.50 5.75
CA LEU A 371 16.71 -4.56 6.60
C LEU A 371 15.45 -4.96 5.82
N TYR A 372 15.30 -4.50 4.58
CA TYR A 372 14.21 -4.93 3.70
C TYR A 372 14.27 -6.43 3.41
N ILE A 373 15.46 -6.96 3.06
CA ILE A 373 15.68 -8.40 2.84
C ILE A 373 15.40 -9.18 4.13
N SER A 374 15.89 -8.69 5.28
CA SER A 374 15.62 -9.29 6.59
C SER A 374 14.12 -9.40 6.85
N ARG A 375 13.35 -8.34 6.59
CA ARG A 375 11.89 -8.35 6.72
C ARG A 375 11.27 -9.43 5.83
N LYS A 376 11.66 -9.50 4.57
CA LYS A 376 11.12 -10.49 3.63
C LYS A 376 11.47 -11.93 4.01
N ILE A 377 12.66 -12.16 4.55
CA ILE A 377 13.07 -13.47 5.08
C ILE A 377 12.18 -13.85 6.26
N ILE A 378 11.96 -12.97 7.21
CA ILE A 378 11.14 -13.26 8.40
C ILE A 378 9.67 -13.41 8.05
N GLU A 379 9.11 -12.57 7.17
CA GLU A 379 7.75 -12.74 6.62
C GLU A 379 7.57 -14.13 5.96
N ALA A 380 8.57 -14.61 5.21
CA ALA A 380 8.55 -15.95 4.59
C ALA A 380 8.67 -17.11 5.61
N HIS A 381 9.14 -16.84 6.83
CA HIS A 381 9.09 -17.76 7.97
C HIS A 381 7.81 -17.58 8.82
N SER A 382 6.83 -16.78 8.35
CA SER A 382 5.60 -16.44 9.07
C SER A 382 5.85 -15.75 10.41
N GLY A 383 6.98 -15.05 10.54
CA GLY A 383 7.36 -14.27 11.70
C GLY A 383 7.14 -12.77 11.49
N ASP A 384 7.31 -12.02 12.58
CA ASP A 384 7.29 -10.56 12.59
C ASP A 384 8.69 -10.01 12.86
N ILE A 385 8.99 -8.82 12.32
CA ILE A 385 10.26 -8.11 12.49
C ILE A 385 9.99 -6.66 12.85
N GLY A 386 10.82 -6.11 13.75
CA GLY A 386 10.64 -4.73 14.18
C GLY A 386 11.89 -4.12 14.80
N VAL A 387 11.76 -2.87 15.18
CA VAL A 387 12.79 -2.10 15.89
C VAL A 387 12.14 -1.21 16.93
N ASP A 388 12.72 -1.19 18.12
CA ASP A 388 12.43 -0.22 19.17
C ASP A 388 13.69 0.60 19.41
N SER A 389 13.60 1.91 19.34
CA SER A 389 14.76 2.78 19.54
C SER A 389 14.37 4.12 20.15
N GLU A 390 15.26 4.68 20.95
CA GLU A 390 15.15 6.02 21.50
C GLU A 390 16.52 6.71 21.39
N ILE A 391 16.52 7.97 20.96
CA ILE A 391 17.75 8.75 20.81
C ILE A 391 18.53 8.76 22.13
N GLY A 392 19.80 8.36 22.07
CA GLY A 392 20.72 8.28 23.22
C GLY A 392 20.56 7.03 24.11
N LYS A 393 19.67 6.09 23.75
CA LYS A 393 19.47 4.82 24.49
C LYS A 393 19.74 3.57 23.67
N GLY A 394 20.20 3.73 22.42
CA GLY A 394 20.48 2.63 21.52
C GLY A 394 19.27 2.16 20.73
N ALA A 395 19.42 1.01 20.06
CA ALA A 395 18.38 0.38 19.29
C ALA A 395 18.27 -1.11 19.63
N ARG A 396 17.03 -1.61 19.57
CA ARG A 396 16.67 -3.00 19.73
C ARG A 396 16.00 -3.48 18.44
N PHE A 397 16.73 -4.19 17.62
CA PHE A 397 16.18 -4.90 16.46
C PHE A 397 15.71 -6.27 16.90
N TYR A 398 14.52 -6.68 16.49
CA TYR A 398 13.97 -7.96 16.89
C TYR A 398 13.19 -8.63 15.76
N PHE A 399 13.11 -9.95 15.86
CA PHE A 399 12.19 -10.72 15.03
C PHE A 399 11.62 -11.91 15.83
N THR A 400 10.47 -12.40 15.36
CA THR A 400 9.79 -13.55 15.95
C THR A 400 9.79 -14.71 14.96
N LEU A 401 9.82 -15.93 15.49
CA LEU A 401 9.60 -17.15 14.73
C LEU A 401 8.49 -17.93 15.42
N PRO A 402 7.35 -18.19 14.74
CA PRO A 402 6.23 -18.89 15.36
C PRO A 402 6.62 -20.31 15.75
N LEU A 403 6.10 -20.77 16.87
CA LEU A 403 6.23 -22.18 17.26
C LEU A 403 5.35 -23.00 16.33
N ASN A 404 5.97 -23.90 15.54
CA ASN A 404 5.24 -24.84 14.69
C ASN A 404 4.66 -25.93 15.59
N PHE A 405 3.42 -25.74 16.07
CA PHE A 405 2.65 -26.72 16.81
C PHE A 405 1.84 -27.66 15.90
N ASP A 406 2.28 -27.96 14.69
CA ASP A 406 1.70 -29.08 13.96
C ASP A 406 2.23 -30.37 14.58
N GLY A 407 1.43 -30.87 15.53
CA GLY A 407 1.69 -32.10 16.24
C GLY A 407 1.49 -33.30 15.34
N ASP A 408 2.55 -33.74 14.66
CA ASP A 408 2.78 -35.09 14.16
C ASP A 408 4.29 -35.26 13.97
N TRP A 409 5.03 -35.17 15.06
CA TRP A 409 6.37 -35.73 15.12
C TRP A 409 6.32 -36.92 16.07
N GLU A 410 5.97 -38.09 15.55
CA GLU A 410 6.42 -39.32 16.15
C GLU A 410 7.96 -39.26 16.19
N ASP A 411 8.51 -39.45 17.39
CA ASP A 411 9.94 -39.52 17.66
C ASP A 411 10.59 -40.55 16.71
N GLU A 412 11.10 -40.13 15.56
CA GLU A 412 12.15 -40.88 14.90
C GLU A 412 13.39 -40.76 15.79
N GLU A 413 13.63 -41.79 16.58
CA GLU A 413 14.82 -42.02 17.35
C GLU A 413 16.06 -41.78 16.48
N TYR A 414 16.69 -40.63 16.69
CA TYR A 414 18.07 -40.42 16.23
C TYR A 414 18.98 -41.28 17.08
N ASP A 415 19.24 -42.46 16.58
CA ASP A 415 20.24 -43.41 17.09
C ASP A 415 21.60 -42.73 17.10
N ASP A 416 22.19 -42.70 18.28
CA ASP A 416 23.48 -42.14 18.66
C ASP A 416 24.59 -42.66 17.74
N VAL A 417 24.99 -41.90 16.72
CA VAL A 417 26.24 -42.15 16.00
C VAL A 417 27.37 -41.39 16.71
N ARG A 418 27.96 -42.10 17.68
CA ARG A 418 29.28 -41.75 18.19
C ARG A 418 30.33 -41.88 17.08
N PHE A 419 31.00 -40.78 16.79
CA PHE A 419 32.43 -40.78 16.43
C PHE A 419 33.13 -39.57 17.03
#